data_c11ce99cc3f7d145686572c628e9af0c
#
_entry.id   c11ce99cc3f7d145686572c628e9af0c
#
_cell.length_a   1.000
_cell.length_b   1.000
_cell.length_c   1.000
_cell.angle_alpha   90.00
_cell.angle_beta   90.00
_cell.angle_gamma   90.00
#
_symmetry.space_group_name_H-M   'P 1'
#
loop_
_entity.id
_entity.type
_entity.pdbx_description
1 polymer ?
#
loop_
_entity_poly.entity_id
_entity_poly.type
_entity_poly.pdbx_seq_one_letter_code
_entity_poly.pdbx_strand_id
1 'polypeptide(L)'
;MSAPGAGAGGTGDVQTVRGGSPLTGTISVPGDKSISHRALLLAALAEGTSTIHGLSPGEDVARTLAAVAALGAEVGTDGASITVHGGRSLLHAPAGPLDLGNSGTGLRLLAGVVASLPGTTTLTGDDSLRSRPMDRVAEPLTRMGAGVTGQGESCLPPLEIVGGSLVGIEYTPPMASAQVKSAILLAGIAAEGETVVHEPVATRAHTEEMLAAAGADIEFERIGGGRVVRVRRSTLTAGTYTVPGDPSQAAFWVVAGTIVPGSLVTVSGIQLGIERLGFLGVLRRMGATIEMEEAGSQTGSVTSYTCALHGTVVEAAEIPSLDEVPILAVAAATGLGTTRFRDVGELRVKESDRLAGTAELVRAFGAEATVEGDDLIVEGSGTPLRPARIDARGDHRMAMAAAVAGSACPASAGETTITGWGTVATSYPGFADTLAHLASGRR
;
A
#
# COMPACT_ATOMS: atom_id res chain seq x y z
N MET A 1 -36.11 -0.95 0.68
CA MET A 1 -35.26 -2.12 0.36
C MET A 1 -34.19 -2.20 1.44
N SER A 2 -34.17 -3.30 2.19
CA SER A 2 -33.40 -3.45 3.43
C SER A 2 -31.90 -3.52 3.15
N ALA A 3 -31.11 -2.80 3.94
CA ALA A 3 -29.66 -2.88 3.98
C ALA A 3 -29.21 -4.28 4.49
N PRO A 4 -28.15 -4.88 3.93
CA PRO A 4 -27.58 -6.08 4.53
C PRO A 4 -26.80 -5.73 5.78
N GLY A 5 -27.13 -6.42 6.86
CA GLY A 5 -26.56 -6.24 8.18
C GLY A 5 -25.09 -6.63 8.24
N ALA A 6 -24.36 -5.94 9.12
CA ALA A 6 -23.00 -6.27 9.53
C ALA A 6 -22.97 -7.70 10.11
N GLY A 7 -22.36 -8.64 9.37
CA GLY A 7 -22.08 -9.99 9.83
C GLY A 7 -20.75 -10.05 10.57
N ALA A 8 -20.83 -10.44 11.84
CA ALA A 8 -19.70 -10.83 12.68
C ALA A 8 -18.85 -11.93 11.99
N GLY A 9 -17.56 -11.94 12.25
CA GLY A 9 -16.57 -12.87 11.71
C GLY A 9 -17.03 -14.32 11.71
N GLY A 10 -17.33 -14.84 10.52
CA GLY A 10 -17.75 -16.21 10.31
C GLY A 10 -16.56 -17.14 10.14
N THR A 11 -16.64 -18.31 10.74
CA THR A 11 -15.72 -19.47 10.71
C THR A 11 -15.66 -20.15 9.34
N GLY A 12 -15.55 -19.40 8.21
CA GLY A 12 -15.60 -19.93 6.85
C GLY A 12 -14.59 -19.32 5.89
N ASP A 13 -13.76 -18.41 6.35
CA ASP A 13 -12.82 -17.68 5.52
C ASP A 13 -11.45 -18.38 5.47
N VAL A 14 -11.38 -19.48 4.73
CA VAL A 14 -10.20 -20.32 4.58
C VAL A 14 -9.86 -20.48 3.11
N GLN A 15 -8.60 -20.21 2.75
CA GLN A 15 -8.02 -20.52 1.44
C GLN A 15 -7.08 -21.69 1.56
N THR A 16 -7.22 -22.65 0.64
CA THR A 16 -6.30 -23.78 0.50
C THR A 16 -5.46 -23.60 -0.76
N VAL A 17 -4.15 -23.82 -0.64
CA VAL A 17 -3.20 -23.75 -1.76
C VAL A 17 -2.42 -25.05 -1.84
N ARG A 18 -2.44 -25.69 -3.00
CA ARG A 18 -1.62 -26.86 -3.32
C ARG A 18 -0.46 -26.44 -4.22
N GLY A 19 0.74 -26.79 -3.82
CA GLY A 19 1.95 -26.49 -4.60
C GLY A 19 2.24 -27.49 -5.72
N GLY A 20 3.38 -27.29 -6.40
CA GLY A 20 3.90 -28.20 -7.40
C GLY A 20 3.42 -27.97 -8.83
N SER A 21 2.53 -27.02 -9.07
CA SER A 21 2.16 -26.59 -10.44
C SER A 21 3.00 -25.37 -10.84
N PRO A 22 3.68 -25.40 -12.01
CA PRO A 22 4.31 -24.19 -12.53
C PRO A 22 3.30 -23.07 -12.73
N LEU A 23 3.69 -21.84 -12.45
CA LEU A 23 2.89 -20.64 -12.70
C LEU A 23 3.36 -20.02 -14.02
N THR A 24 2.50 -19.96 -15.03
CA THR A 24 2.89 -19.46 -16.35
C THR A 24 1.83 -18.55 -16.93
N GLY A 25 2.26 -17.44 -17.51
CA GLY A 25 1.38 -16.52 -18.22
C GLY A 25 1.68 -15.05 -17.98
N THR A 26 0.87 -14.22 -18.62
CA THR A 26 0.88 -12.77 -18.44
C THR A 26 -0.38 -12.32 -17.72
N ILE A 27 -0.18 -11.53 -16.69
CA ILE A 27 -1.26 -10.97 -15.88
C ILE A 27 -1.12 -9.46 -15.72
N SER A 28 -2.20 -8.80 -15.36
CA SER A 28 -2.19 -7.46 -14.76
C SER A 28 -2.57 -7.57 -13.28
N VAL A 29 -2.09 -6.63 -12.51
CA VAL A 29 -2.43 -6.50 -11.09
C VAL A 29 -3.40 -5.34 -10.86
N PRO A 30 -4.12 -5.27 -9.73
CA PRO A 30 -4.92 -4.12 -9.37
C PRO A 30 -4.14 -2.81 -9.48
N GLY A 31 -4.84 -1.73 -9.78
CA GLY A 31 -4.26 -0.40 -9.77
C GLY A 31 -3.57 -0.06 -8.45
N ASP A 32 -2.52 0.76 -8.50
CA ASP A 32 -1.77 1.16 -7.32
C ASP A 32 -2.69 1.79 -6.27
N LYS A 33 -2.74 1.16 -5.09
CA LYS A 33 -3.58 1.59 -3.97
C LYS A 33 -3.28 3.03 -3.56
N SER A 34 -2.02 3.38 -3.45
CA SER A 34 -1.58 4.71 -3.01
C SER A 34 -1.92 5.81 -4.03
N ILE A 35 -1.80 5.52 -5.33
CA ILE A 35 -2.21 6.44 -6.41
C ILE A 35 -3.73 6.54 -6.46
N SER A 36 -4.46 5.42 -6.28
CA SER A 36 -5.93 5.39 -6.25
C SER A 36 -6.51 6.31 -5.17
N HIS A 37 -6.00 6.23 -3.93
CA HIS A 37 -6.42 7.14 -2.87
C HIS A 37 -6.21 8.60 -3.25
N ARG A 38 -5.04 8.94 -3.81
CA ARG A 38 -4.69 10.29 -4.23
C ARG A 38 -5.57 10.78 -5.37
N ALA A 39 -5.79 9.94 -6.38
CA ALA A 39 -6.65 10.29 -7.51
C ALA A 39 -8.07 10.67 -7.05
N LEU A 40 -8.66 9.90 -6.12
CA LEU A 40 -9.96 10.20 -5.53
C LEU A 40 -9.97 11.52 -4.75
N LEU A 41 -8.97 11.76 -3.90
CA LEU A 41 -8.88 12.96 -3.08
C LEU A 41 -8.62 14.22 -3.93
N LEU A 42 -7.72 14.13 -4.92
CA LEU A 42 -7.44 15.24 -5.82
C LEU A 42 -8.63 15.53 -6.73
N ALA A 43 -9.32 14.50 -7.24
CA ALA A 43 -10.54 14.68 -8.02
C ALA A 43 -11.66 15.35 -7.21
N ALA A 44 -11.80 15.01 -5.92
CA ALA A 44 -12.76 15.66 -5.03
C ALA A 44 -12.42 17.13 -4.74
N LEU A 45 -11.12 17.47 -4.69
CA LEU A 45 -10.63 18.83 -4.43
C LEU A 45 -10.57 19.70 -5.68
N ALA A 46 -10.49 19.11 -6.89
CA ALA A 46 -10.35 19.79 -8.15
C ALA A 46 -11.69 20.36 -8.64
N GLU A 47 -11.68 21.56 -9.21
CA GLU A 47 -12.87 22.19 -9.77
C GLU A 47 -13.28 21.50 -11.09
N GLY A 48 -14.48 20.92 -11.12
CA GLY A 48 -15.07 20.23 -12.28
C GLY A 48 -15.08 18.71 -12.15
N THR A 49 -15.22 18.03 -13.29
CA THR A 49 -15.34 16.56 -13.31
C THR A 49 -14.04 15.92 -13.74
N SER A 50 -13.47 15.09 -12.86
CA SER A 50 -12.33 14.24 -13.16
C SER A 50 -12.77 12.82 -13.53
N THR A 51 -11.99 12.14 -14.39
CA THR A 51 -12.20 10.75 -14.75
C THR A 51 -11.00 9.91 -14.26
N ILE A 52 -11.27 8.78 -13.60
CA ILE A 52 -10.24 7.91 -13.04
C ILE A 52 -10.36 6.53 -13.70
N HIS A 53 -9.32 6.10 -14.40
CA HIS A 53 -9.18 4.79 -15.00
C HIS A 53 -8.27 3.89 -14.16
N GLY A 54 -8.59 2.59 -14.08
CA GLY A 54 -7.74 1.60 -13.42
C GLY A 54 -7.71 1.71 -11.90
N LEU A 55 -8.74 2.32 -11.28
CA LEU A 55 -8.84 2.43 -9.83
C LEU A 55 -8.70 1.05 -9.17
N SER A 56 -7.94 0.97 -8.08
CA SER A 56 -7.81 -0.28 -7.33
C SER A 56 -9.19 -0.76 -6.82
N PRO A 57 -9.55 -2.03 -7.06
CA PRO A 57 -10.83 -2.58 -6.62
C PRO A 57 -10.85 -2.97 -5.14
N GLY A 58 -9.76 -2.74 -4.40
CA GLY A 58 -9.65 -3.11 -2.99
C GLY A 58 -10.56 -2.28 -2.09
N GLU A 59 -11.00 -2.89 -0.99
CA GLU A 59 -11.90 -2.27 -0.01
C GLU A 59 -11.34 -0.96 0.57
N ASP A 60 -10.02 -0.87 0.78
CA ASP A 60 -9.36 0.34 1.26
C ASP A 60 -9.70 1.55 0.37
N VAL A 61 -9.65 1.37 -0.95
CA VAL A 61 -9.93 2.43 -1.93
C VAL A 61 -11.44 2.70 -2.02
N ALA A 62 -12.26 1.65 -1.94
CA ALA A 62 -13.72 1.80 -1.89
C ALA A 62 -14.17 2.63 -0.68
N ARG A 63 -13.52 2.48 0.49
CA ARG A 63 -13.77 3.33 1.67
C ARG A 63 -13.42 4.80 1.41
N THR A 64 -12.32 5.07 0.71
CA THR A 64 -11.98 6.46 0.34
C THR A 64 -12.97 7.03 -0.68
N LEU A 65 -13.43 6.24 -1.64
CA LEU A 65 -14.48 6.64 -2.57
C LEU A 65 -15.79 7.03 -1.85
N ALA A 66 -16.21 6.20 -0.89
CA ALA A 66 -17.36 6.50 -0.04
C ALA A 66 -17.16 7.77 0.80
N ALA A 67 -15.94 7.96 1.32
CA ALA A 67 -15.60 9.14 2.13
C ALA A 67 -15.65 10.42 1.31
N VAL A 68 -15.12 10.47 0.08
CA VAL A 68 -15.19 11.68 -0.76
C VAL A 68 -16.62 11.99 -1.16
N ALA A 69 -17.47 10.98 -1.42
CA ALA A 69 -18.89 11.16 -1.65
C ALA A 69 -19.61 11.73 -0.40
N ALA A 70 -19.29 11.22 0.80
CA ALA A 70 -19.87 11.73 2.04
C ALA A 70 -19.42 13.16 2.39
N LEU A 71 -18.27 13.59 1.89
CA LEU A 71 -17.78 14.97 1.98
C LEU A 71 -18.46 15.92 0.98
N GLY A 72 -19.27 15.41 0.03
CA GLY A 72 -20.04 16.24 -0.90
C GLY A 72 -19.61 16.19 -2.36
N ALA A 73 -18.55 15.43 -2.72
CA ALA A 73 -18.22 15.21 -4.12
C ALA A 73 -19.25 14.28 -4.78
N GLU A 74 -19.64 14.59 -6.03
CA GLU A 74 -20.57 13.73 -6.77
C GLU A 74 -19.80 12.63 -7.50
N VAL A 75 -20.06 11.37 -7.11
CA VAL A 75 -19.38 10.19 -7.67
C VAL A 75 -20.30 9.49 -8.65
N GLY A 76 -19.76 9.19 -9.83
CA GLY A 76 -20.44 8.44 -10.88
C GLY A 76 -19.55 7.35 -11.48
N THR A 77 -20.13 6.57 -12.38
CA THR A 77 -19.40 5.56 -13.16
C THR A 77 -19.62 5.80 -14.65
N ASP A 78 -18.56 5.63 -15.44
CA ASP A 78 -18.60 5.65 -16.89
C ASP A 78 -17.86 4.39 -17.41
N GLY A 79 -18.63 3.34 -17.68
CA GLY A 79 -18.08 2.02 -17.99
C GLY A 79 -17.25 1.47 -16.83
N ALA A 80 -15.97 1.19 -17.07
CA ALA A 80 -15.01 0.72 -16.05
C ALA A 80 -14.31 1.88 -15.32
N SER A 81 -14.66 3.14 -15.61
CA SER A 81 -14.05 4.33 -15.04
C SER A 81 -14.93 4.92 -13.94
N ILE A 82 -14.31 5.62 -13.01
CA ILE A 82 -15.00 6.40 -11.98
C ILE A 82 -14.92 7.87 -12.38
N THR A 83 -16.05 8.57 -12.30
CA THR A 83 -16.10 10.03 -12.42
C THR A 83 -16.32 10.66 -11.07
N VAL A 84 -15.64 11.76 -10.80
CA VAL A 84 -15.79 12.54 -9.57
C VAL A 84 -15.96 14.00 -9.98
N HIS A 85 -17.14 14.58 -9.74
CA HIS A 85 -17.36 16.01 -9.83
C HIS A 85 -17.08 16.63 -8.48
N GLY A 86 -16.01 17.41 -8.41
CA GLY A 86 -15.45 17.99 -7.19
C GLY A 86 -15.33 19.50 -7.26
N GLY A 87 -14.73 20.02 -6.23
CA GLY A 87 -14.47 21.44 -6.00
C GLY A 87 -14.48 21.72 -4.50
N ARG A 88 -13.53 22.52 -4.04
CA ARG A 88 -13.43 22.83 -2.60
C ARG A 88 -14.71 23.43 -2.03
N SER A 89 -15.46 24.19 -2.83
CA SER A 89 -16.73 24.81 -2.46
C SER A 89 -17.87 23.80 -2.26
N LEU A 90 -17.77 22.61 -2.84
CA LEU A 90 -18.75 21.54 -2.67
C LEU A 90 -18.50 20.71 -1.42
N LEU A 91 -17.24 20.68 -0.94
CA LEU A 91 -16.86 19.84 0.18
C LEU A 91 -17.26 20.46 1.51
N HIS A 92 -17.78 19.63 2.41
CA HIS A 92 -18.23 20.01 3.76
C HIS A 92 -17.99 18.89 4.76
N ALA A 93 -18.05 19.21 6.04
CA ALA A 93 -18.01 18.19 7.09
C ALA A 93 -19.21 17.25 6.94
N PRO A 94 -19.00 15.92 7.01
CA PRO A 94 -20.06 14.93 6.81
C PRO A 94 -20.99 14.87 8.05
N ALA A 95 -22.21 14.36 7.85
CA ALA A 95 -23.20 14.22 8.92
C ALA A 95 -22.83 13.16 9.99
N GLY A 96 -21.89 12.27 9.70
CA GLY A 96 -21.47 11.20 10.61
C GLY A 96 -20.00 10.80 10.41
N PRO A 97 -19.50 9.86 11.21
CA PRO A 97 -18.11 9.41 11.11
C PRO A 97 -17.81 8.81 9.73
N LEU A 98 -16.61 9.08 9.21
CA LEU A 98 -16.06 8.42 8.03
C LEU A 98 -15.32 7.15 8.47
N ASP A 99 -15.88 6.00 8.07
CA ASP A 99 -15.29 4.70 8.36
C ASP A 99 -14.36 4.29 7.22
N LEU A 100 -13.05 4.29 7.48
CA LEU A 100 -12.00 3.95 6.52
C LEU A 100 -11.62 2.44 6.55
N GLY A 101 -12.35 1.60 7.29
CA GLY A 101 -12.05 0.17 7.44
C GLY A 101 -10.64 -0.03 7.97
N ASN A 102 -9.79 -0.74 7.22
CA ASN A 102 -8.37 -0.97 7.56
C ASN A 102 -7.40 0.05 6.93
N SER A 103 -7.92 1.06 6.20
CA SER A 103 -7.11 1.95 5.36
C SER A 103 -6.37 3.03 6.15
N GLY A 104 -5.16 2.73 6.62
CA GLY A 104 -4.29 3.73 7.22
C GLY A 104 -3.85 4.83 6.24
N THR A 105 -3.74 4.51 4.94
CA THR A 105 -3.47 5.50 3.90
C THR A 105 -4.65 6.44 3.73
N GLY A 106 -5.86 5.88 3.56
CA GLY A 106 -7.09 6.67 3.43
C GLY A 106 -7.27 7.63 4.59
N LEU A 107 -7.14 7.14 5.83
CA LEU A 107 -7.32 7.94 7.03
C LEU A 107 -6.34 9.11 7.12
N ARG A 108 -5.02 8.84 6.91
CA ARG A 108 -3.99 9.89 7.04
C ARG A 108 -4.10 10.95 5.96
N LEU A 109 -4.37 10.57 4.72
CA LEU A 109 -4.53 11.53 3.63
C LEU A 109 -5.81 12.36 3.79
N LEU A 110 -6.93 11.71 4.15
CA LEU A 110 -8.19 12.40 4.45
C LEU A 110 -8.05 13.39 5.61
N ALA A 111 -7.26 13.06 6.64
CA ALA A 111 -7.00 13.99 7.73
C ALA A 111 -6.45 15.33 7.22
N GLY A 112 -5.52 15.30 6.24
CA GLY A 112 -5.02 16.52 5.59
C GLY A 112 -6.09 17.28 4.82
N VAL A 113 -6.99 16.58 4.13
CA VAL A 113 -8.10 17.20 3.38
C VAL A 113 -9.10 17.87 4.34
N VAL A 114 -9.61 17.11 5.31
CA VAL A 114 -10.67 17.61 6.20
C VAL A 114 -10.18 18.66 7.19
N ALA A 115 -8.87 18.72 7.48
CA ALA A 115 -8.28 19.80 8.27
C ALA A 115 -8.53 21.19 7.68
N SER A 116 -8.73 21.28 6.36
CA SER A 116 -9.01 22.55 5.65
C SER A 116 -10.50 22.81 5.43
N LEU A 117 -11.40 21.90 5.80
CA LEU A 117 -12.84 22.06 5.65
C LEU A 117 -13.47 22.61 6.92
N PRO A 118 -14.33 23.63 6.85
CA PRO A 118 -15.03 24.13 8.03
C PRO A 118 -15.89 23.06 8.68
N GLY A 119 -15.84 22.98 10.05
CA GLY A 119 -16.64 22.05 10.83
C GLY A 119 -15.81 20.90 11.41
N THR A 120 -16.52 19.92 11.97
CA THR A 120 -15.91 18.78 12.65
C THR A 120 -16.12 17.50 11.85
N THR A 121 -15.03 16.77 11.60
CA THR A 121 -15.06 15.47 10.92
C THR A 121 -14.46 14.41 11.84
N THR A 122 -15.18 13.29 12.03
CA THR A 122 -14.65 12.12 12.75
C THR A 122 -14.16 11.08 11.75
N LEU A 123 -12.88 10.68 11.87
CA LEU A 123 -12.29 9.61 11.07
C LEU A 123 -12.10 8.38 11.95
N THR A 124 -12.57 7.22 11.48
CA THR A 124 -12.48 5.95 12.23
C THR A 124 -12.22 4.77 11.29
N GLY A 125 -12.19 3.56 11.83
CA GLY A 125 -12.05 2.33 11.07
C GLY A 125 -12.23 1.10 11.96
N ASP A 126 -11.72 -0.03 11.49
CA ASP A 126 -11.74 -1.30 12.21
C ASP A 126 -10.80 -1.29 13.44
N ASP A 127 -10.78 -2.40 14.19
CA ASP A 127 -9.97 -2.51 15.40
C ASP A 127 -8.47 -2.40 15.10
N SER A 128 -8.01 -2.91 13.94
CA SER A 128 -6.61 -2.78 13.52
C SER A 128 -6.27 -1.31 13.24
N LEU A 129 -7.10 -0.60 12.48
CA LEU A 129 -6.84 0.82 12.18
C LEU A 129 -6.91 1.67 13.45
N ARG A 130 -7.85 1.37 14.36
CA ARG A 130 -7.98 2.07 15.65
C ARG A 130 -6.81 1.88 16.61
N SER A 131 -5.97 0.88 16.39
CA SER A 131 -4.76 0.65 17.19
C SER A 131 -3.50 1.34 16.63
N ARG A 132 -3.59 1.99 15.44
CA ARG A 132 -2.42 2.59 14.78
C ARG A 132 -2.18 4.03 15.24
N PRO A 133 -0.91 4.41 15.55
CA PRO A 133 -0.54 5.77 15.90
C PRO A 133 -0.84 6.78 14.78
N MET A 134 -1.45 7.92 15.15
CA MET A 134 -1.76 9.04 14.26
C MET A 134 -1.16 10.35 14.72
N ASP A 135 -0.40 10.36 15.83
CA ASP A 135 0.33 11.50 16.38
C ASP A 135 1.18 12.22 15.32
N ARG A 136 1.85 11.45 14.45
CA ARG A 136 2.70 11.96 13.36
C ARG A 136 1.94 12.80 12.31
N VAL A 137 0.63 12.59 12.17
CA VAL A 137 -0.23 13.39 11.29
C VAL A 137 -0.94 14.48 12.10
N ALA A 138 -1.35 14.17 13.30
CA ALA A 138 -2.04 15.12 14.19
C ALA A 138 -1.17 16.32 14.53
N GLU A 139 0.11 16.10 14.85
CA GLU A 139 1.04 17.17 15.27
C GLU A 139 1.21 18.25 14.17
N PRO A 140 1.62 17.93 12.92
CA PRO A 140 1.77 18.98 11.91
C PRO A 140 0.43 19.65 11.54
N LEU A 141 -0.69 18.92 11.47
CA LEU A 141 -1.98 19.53 11.18
C LEU A 141 -2.43 20.48 12.30
N THR A 142 -2.13 20.16 13.55
CA THR A 142 -2.39 21.06 14.69
C THR A 142 -1.52 22.33 14.59
N ARG A 143 -0.25 22.21 14.20
CA ARG A 143 0.61 23.38 13.95
C ARG A 143 0.10 24.25 12.80
N MET A 144 -0.57 23.65 11.81
CA MET A 144 -1.22 24.37 10.73
C MET A 144 -2.51 25.09 11.16
N GLY A 145 -3.04 24.80 12.36
CA GLY A 145 -4.23 25.44 12.92
C GLY A 145 -5.49 24.58 12.99
N ALA A 146 -5.44 23.31 12.60
CA ALA A 146 -6.55 22.40 12.80
C ALA A 146 -6.60 21.91 14.26
N GLY A 147 -7.81 21.68 14.78
CA GLY A 147 -7.99 20.93 16.03
C GLY A 147 -7.97 19.44 15.74
N VAL A 148 -6.97 18.70 16.22
CA VAL A 148 -6.91 17.24 16.03
C VAL A 148 -6.86 16.55 17.38
N THR A 149 -7.84 15.69 17.66
CA THR A 149 -7.91 14.91 18.89
C THR A 149 -8.12 13.43 18.58
N GLY A 150 -7.47 12.58 19.36
CA GLY A 150 -7.59 11.12 19.32
C GLY A 150 -7.38 10.53 20.70
N GLN A 151 -7.26 9.21 20.80
CA GLN A 151 -7.13 8.51 22.08
C GLN A 151 -5.66 8.34 22.49
N GLY A 152 -5.36 8.66 23.75
CA GLY A 152 -4.03 8.50 24.35
C GLY A 152 -2.94 9.39 23.72
N GLU A 153 -1.69 9.19 24.11
CA GLU A 153 -0.56 9.98 23.67
C GLU A 153 -0.23 9.78 22.18
N SER A 154 -0.50 8.59 21.64
CA SER A 154 -0.29 8.26 20.24
C SER A 154 -1.41 8.73 19.32
N CYS A 155 -2.40 9.47 19.84
CA CYS A 155 -3.52 10.01 19.07
C CYS A 155 -4.25 8.93 18.25
N LEU A 156 -4.63 7.81 18.89
CA LEU A 156 -5.28 6.68 18.21
C LEU A 156 -6.70 7.07 17.73
N PRO A 157 -7.17 6.53 16.58
CA PRO A 157 -8.53 6.73 16.11
C PRO A 157 -9.59 6.16 17.10
N PRO A 158 -10.82 6.71 17.12
CA PRO A 158 -11.35 7.74 16.24
C PRO A 158 -10.65 9.09 16.39
N LEU A 159 -10.32 9.72 15.24
CA LEU A 159 -9.83 11.10 15.24
C LEU A 159 -10.99 12.06 15.07
N GLU A 160 -11.10 13.05 15.94
CA GLU A 160 -11.96 14.21 15.74
C GLU A 160 -11.10 15.36 15.20
N ILE A 161 -11.43 15.87 14.02
CA ILE A 161 -10.71 16.94 13.35
C ILE A 161 -11.63 18.13 13.17
N VAL A 162 -11.31 19.23 13.87
CA VAL A 162 -11.95 20.53 13.71
C VAL A 162 -11.14 21.31 12.67
N GLY A 163 -11.67 21.35 11.45
CA GLY A 163 -11.03 22.01 10.32
C GLY A 163 -11.45 23.46 10.15
N GLY A 164 -10.74 24.17 9.28
CA GLY A 164 -11.00 25.57 8.97
C GLY A 164 -9.84 26.27 8.28
N SER A 165 -9.57 27.52 8.67
CA SER A 165 -8.46 28.29 8.14
C SER A 165 -7.13 27.73 8.61
N LEU A 166 -6.25 27.39 7.66
CA LEU A 166 -4.92 26.87 7.93
C LEU A 166 -3.85 27.90 7.57
N VAL A 167 -2.69 27.78 8.24
CA VAL A 167 -1.47 28.55 7.92
C VAL A 167 -0.37 27.59 7.48
N GLY A 168 0.47 28.06 6.57
CA GLY A 168 1.64 27.30 6.12
C GLY A 168 2.65 27.09 7.23
N ILE A 169 3.35 25.99 7.20
CA ILE A 169 4.40 25.65 8.18
C ILE A 169 5.65 25.14 7.49
N GLU A 170 6.78 25.25 8.17
CA GLU A 170 7.99 24.50 7.84
C GLU A 170 8.09 23.28 8.77
N TYR A 171 8.23 22.10 8.18
CA TYR A 171 8.14 20.84 8.93
C TYR A 171 9.14 19.80 8.43
N THR A 172 9.83 19.16 9.37
CA THR A 172 10.67 17.99 9.12
C THR A 172 10.05 16.78 9.82
N PRO A 173 9.49 15.80 9.09
CA PRO A 173 8.97 14.59 9.71
C PRO A 173 10.06 13.85 10.49
N PRO A 174 9.78 13.34 11.70
CA PRO A 174 10.78 12.63 12.52
C PRO A 174 11.27 11.33 11.90
N MET A 175 10.52 10.81 10.92
CA MET A 175 10.88 9.64 10.14
C MET A 175 10.30 9.73 8.72
N ALA A 176 10.89 8.99 7.81
CA ALA A 176 10.47 8.95 6.41
C ALA A 176 9.03 8.40 6.28
N SER A 177 8.08 9.23 5.88
CA SER A 177 6.68 8.84 5.70
C SER A 177 6.01 9.63 4.57
N ALA A 178 5.78 8.95 3.45
CA ALA A 178 5.04 9.53 2.34
C ALA A 178 3.59 9.91 2.72
N GLN A 179 2.99 9.22 3.69
CA GLN A 179 1.60 9.50 4.12
C GLN A 179 1.54 10.78 4.95
N VAL A 180 2.47 10.98 5.89
CA VAL A 180 2.56 12.20 6.70
C VAL A 180 2.83 13.41 5.81
N LYS A 181 3.83 13.32 4.91
CA LYS A 181 4.08 14.35 3.91
C LYS A 181 2.83 14.66 3.10
N SER A 182 2.16 13.64 2.58
CA SER A 182 0.95 13.82 1.76
C SER A 182 -0.16 14.54 2.52
N ALA A 183 -0.40 14.21 3.80
CA ALA A 183 -1.38 14.88 4.62
C ALA A 183 -1.07 16.38 4.77
N ILE A 184 0.21 16.72 5.03
CA ILE A 184 0.66 18.10 5.15
C ILE A 184 0.50 18.86 3.82
N LEU A 185 0.86 18.25 2.69
CA LEU A 185 0.73 18.89 1.37
C LEU A 185 -0.74 19.11 0.98
N LEU A 186 -1.63 18.12 1.25
CA LEU A 186 -3.07 18.24 1.00
C LEU A 186 -3.73 19.32 1.88
N ALA A 187 -3.25 19.54 3.09
CA ALA A 187 -3.64 20.67 3.92
C ALA A 187 -3.02 21.99 3.40
N GLY A 188 -1.75 21.93 2.97
CA GLY A 188 -0.96 23.06 2.50
C GLY A 188 -1.53 23.77 1.27
N ILE A 189 -2.16 23.03 0.32
CA ILE A 189 -2.85 23.65 -0.83
C ILE A 189 -4.06 24.50 -0.44
N ALA A 190 -4.45 24.50 0.83
CA ALA A 190 -5.51 25.35 1.38
C ALA A 190 -4.99 26.41 2.35
N ALA A 191 -3.78 26.25 2.84
CA ALA A 191 -3.20 27.09 3.88
C ALA A 191 -2.87 28.51 3.38
N GLU A 192 -2.89 29.49 4.27
CA GLU A 192 -2.35 30.81 4.01
C GLU A 192 -0.82 30.78 4.14
N GLY A 193 -0.10 31.38 3.19
CA GLY A 193 1.36 31.33 3.14
C GLY A 193 1.90 30.06 2.47
N GLU A 194 3.16 29.76 2.72
CA GLU A 194 3.88 28.62 2.15
C GLU A 194 4.00 27.49 3.17
N THR A 195 3.77 26.26 2.72
CA THR A 195 4.08 25.05 3.49
C THR A 195 5.33 24.39 2.92
N VAL A 196 6.32 24.12 3.75
CA VAL A 196 7.59 23.50 3.38
C VAL A 196 7.78 22.20 4.15
N VAL A 197 8.01 21.10 3.44
CA VAL A 197 8.31 19.80 4.04
C VAL A 197 9.74 19.39 3.68
N HIS A 198 10.56 19.14 4.69
CA HIS A 198 11.92 18.62 4.54
C HIS A 198 11.94 17.12 4.82
N GLU A 199 12.14 16.31 3.81
CA GLU A 199 12.36 14.87 3.97
C GLU A 199 13.87 14.59 4.09
N PRO A 200 14.40 14.15 5.24
CA PRO A 200 15.80 13.73 5.35
C PRO A 200 16.14 12.53 4.45
N VAL A 201 15.16 11.64 4.27
CA VAL A 201 15.19 10.52 3.33
C VAL A 201 13.99 10.67 2.40
N ALA A 202 14.23 10.74 1.10
CA ALA A 202 13.17 10.94 0.12
C ALA A 202 12.22 9.73 0.09
N THR A 203 10.91 10.00 0.19
CA THR A 203 9.85 9.02 0.01
C THR A 203 9.19 9.16 -1.36
N ARG A 204 8.18 8.35 -1.66
CA ARG A 204 7.42 8.39 -2.92
C ARG A 204 6.89 9.79 -3.21
N ALA A 205 7.04 10.26 -4.47
CA ALA A 205 6.65 11.60 -4.92
C ALA A 205 5.24 11.71 -5.48
N HIS A 206 4.40 10.67 -5.34
CA HIS A 206 3.08 10.62 -5.98
C HIS A 206 2.21 11.85 -5.68
N THR A 207 2.22 12.37 -4.46
CA THR A 207 1.41 13.54 -4.10
C THR A 207 1.92 14.79 -4.80
N GLU A 208 3.23 15.00 -4.81
CA GLU A 208 3.87 16.13 -5.45
C GLU A 208 3.61 16.14 -6.96
N GLU A 209 3.85 14.99 -7.61
CA GLU A 209 3.66 14.82 -9.06
C GLU A 209 2.19 15.01 -9.46
N MET A 210 1.26 14.41 -8.70
CA MET A 210 -0.17 14.50 -8.98
C MET A 210 -0.74 15.89 -8.67
N LEU A 211 -0.26 16.58 -7.62
CA LEU A 211 -0.62 17.97 -7.34
C LEU A 211 -0.11 18.91 -8.44
N ALA A 212 1.14 18.74 -8.88
CA ALA A 212 1.71 19.52 -9.97
C ALA A 212 0.90 19.32 -11.27
N ALA A 213 0.55 18.06 -11.59
CA ALA A 213 -0.27 17.73 -12.76
C ALA A 213 -1.69 18.31 -12.68
N ALA A 214 -2.25 18.48 -11.46
CA ALA A 214 -3.54 19.12 -11.22
C ALA A 214 -3.46 20.67 -11.16
N GLY A 215 -2.27 21.26 -11.40
CA GLY A 215 -2.08 22.72 -11.47
C GLY A 215 -1.81 23.38 -10.12
N ALA A 216 -1.41 22.63 -9.09
CA ALA A 216 -0.98 23.24 -7.83
C ALA A 216 0.31 24.05 -7.99
N ASP A 217 0.44 25.14 -7.22
CA ASP A 217 1.70 25.86 -7.03
C ASP A 217 2.58 25.06 -6.06
N ILE A 218 3.33 24.13 -6.62
CA ILE A 218 4.18 23.19 -5.89
C ILE A 218 5.55 23.06 -6.55
N GLU A 219 6.59 23.12 -5.74
CA GLU A 219 7.97 22.89 -6.14
C GLU A 219 8.57 21.79 -5.28
N PHE A 220 9.37 20.92 -5.87
CA PHE A 220 10.07 19.89 -5.12
C PHE A 220 11.42 19.57 -5.77
N GLU A 221 12.44 19.43 -4.92
CA GLU A 221 13.80 19.15 -5.35
C GLU A 221 14.45 18.10 -4.46
N ARG A 222 15.32 17.26 -5.05
CA ARG A 222 16.18 16.35 -4.27
C ARG A 222 17.39 17.11 -3.73
N ILE A 223 17.65 16.93 -2.43
CA ILE A 223 18.83 17.48 -1.77
C ILE A 223 19.55 16.33 -1.06
N GLY A 224 20.65 15.88 -1.66
CA GLY A 224 21.34 14.66 -1.20
C GLY A 224 20.45 13.42 -1.30
N GLY A 225 20.28 12.68 -0.18
CA GLY A 225 19.38 11.55 -0.08
C GLY A 225 17.93 11.94 0.25
N GLY A 226 17.66 13.22 0.52
CA GLY A 226 16.37 13.75 0.92
C GLY A 226 15.64 14.51 -0.18
N ARG A 227 14.57 15.19 0.21
CA ARG A 227 13.76 16.04 -0.65
C ARG A 227 13.23 17.24 0.14
N VAL A 228 13.13 18.40 -0.51
CA VAL A 228 12.37 19.56 0.00
C VAL A 228 11.18 19.76 -0.92
N VAL A 229 10.00 19.91 -0.33
CA VAL A 229 8.74 20.18 -1.05
C VAL A 229 8.14 21.47 -0.52
N ARG A 230 7.82 22.40 -1.41
CA ARG A 230 7.13 23.67 -1.12
C ARG A 230 5.79 23.69 -1.81
N VAL A 231 4.76 24.04 -1.09
CA VAL A 231 3.41 24.16 -1.67
C VAL A 231 2.73 25.42 -1.14
N ARG A 232 1.99 26.08 -2.03
CA ARG A 232 1.18 27.27 -1.69
C ARG A 232 -0.27 27.01 -1.98
N ARG A 233 -1.15 27.86 -1.45
CA ARG A 233 -2.59 27.80 -1.72
C ARG A 233 -2.85 27.72 -3.21
N SER A 234 -3.63 26.73 -3.62
CA SER A 234 -3.89 26.43 -5.02
C SER A 234 -5.33 25.98 -5.26
N THR A 235 -5.84 26.34 -6.42
CA THR A 235 -7.07 25.75 -6.96
C THR A 235 -6.67 24.65 -7.93
N LEU A 236 -7.14 23.44 -7.68
CA LEU A 236 -6.85 22.30 -8.56
C LEU A 236 -7.83 22.25 -9.72
N THR A 237 -7.33 21.81 -10.87
CA THR A 237 -8.11 21.61 -12.10
C THR A 237 -8.44 20.14 -12.28
N ALA A 238 -9.70 19.85 -12.61
CA ALA A 238 -10.13 18.49 -12.94
C ALA A 238 -9.39 17.93 -14.16
N GLY A 239 -9.18 16.64 -14.18
CA GLY A 239 -8.43 15.98 -15.23
C GLY A 239 -8.69 14.48 -15.32
N THR A 240 -7.89 13.80 -16.13
CA THR A 240 -7.95 12.35 -16.27
C THR A 240 -6.76 11.72 -15.51
N TYR A 241 -7.08 10.78 -14.62
CA TYR A 241 -6.10 9.99 -13.90
C TYR A 241 -6.10 8.56 -14.46
N THR A 242 -4.94 8.06 -14.87
CA THR A 242 -4.76 6.65 -15.21
C THR A 242 -3.90 6.00 -14.11
N VAL A 243 -4.50 5.11 -13.35
CA VAL A 243 -3.83 4.42 -12.24
C VAL A 243 -3.12 3.19 -12.81
N PRO A 244 -1.79 3.12 -12.77
CA PRO A 244 -1.04 1.95 -13.20
C PRO A 244 -1.16 0.80 -12.19
N GLY A 245 -0.80 -0.42 -12.61
CA GLY A 245 -0.74 -1.57 -11.73
C GLY A 245 0.21 -1.34 -10.54
N ASP A 246 -0.16 -1.87 -9.38
CA ASP A 246 0.58 -1.70 -8.11
C ASP A 246 1.85 -2.56 -8.07
N PRO A 247 3.06 -1.98 -7.97
CA PRO A 247 4.30 -2.75 -7.85
C PRO A 247 4.35 -3.63 -6.60
N SER A 248 3.71 -3.23 -5.51
CA SER A 248 3.64 -4.05 -4.29
C SER A 248 2.78 -5.29 -4.49
N GLN A 249 1.74 -5.22 -5.33
CA GLN A 249 0.96 -6.39 -5.73
C GLN A 249 1.71 -7.24 -6.76
N ALA A 250 2.44 -6.59 -7.66
CA ALA A 250 3.30 -7.28 -8.62
C ALA A 250 4.41 -8.09 -7.95
N ALA A 251 4.94 -7.63 -6.82
CA ALA A 251 6.02 -8.29 -6.09
C ALA A 251 5.67 -9.75 -5.72
N PHE A 252 4.41 -10.06 -5.38
CA PHE A 252 3.96 -11.42 -5.08
C PHE A 252 4.13 -12.34 -6.32
N TRP A 253 3.79 -11.86 -7.49
CA TRP A 253 3.84 -12.64 -8.73
C TRP A 253 5.26 -12.75 -9.28
N VAL A 254 6.05 -11.69 -9.16
CA VAL A 254 7.48 -11.72 -9.50
C VAL A 254 8.22 -12.73 -8.62
N VAL A 255 7.97 -12.72 -7.32
CA VAL A 255 8.53 -13.75 -6.41
C VAL A 255 7.98 -15.13 -6.75
N ALA A 256 6.68 -15.27 -6.99
CA ALA A 256 6.08 -16.55 -7.37
C ALA A 256 6.74 -17.12 -8.65
N GLY A 257 6.92 -16.31 -9.70
CA GLY A 257 7.62 -16.71 -10.92
C GLY A 257 9.09 -17.10 -10.67
N THR A 258 9.72 -16.52 -9.64
CA THR A 258 11.12 -16.79 -9.29
C THR A 258 11.28 -18.08 -8.49
N ILE A 259 10.37 -18.38 -7.53
CA ILE A 259 10.57 -19.48 -6.56
C ILE A 259 9.76 -20.74 -6.85
N VAL A 260 8.65 -20.64 -7.62
CA VAL A 260 7.85 -21.82 -7.96
C VAL A 260 8.50 -22.55 -9.14
N PRO A 261 8.88 -23.84 -8.99
CA PRO A 261 9.63 -24.57 -10.01
C PRO A 261 8.93 -24.60 -11.39
N GLY A 262 9.69 -24.30 -12.45
CA GLY A 262 9.21 -24.32 -13.84
C GLY A 262 8.35 -23.12 -14.23
N SER A 263 8.26 -22.09 -13.39
CA SER A 263 7.41 -20.92 -13.63
C SER A 263 8.08 -19.87 -14.53
N LEU A 264 7.21 -19.15 -15.25
CA LEU A 264 7.50 -17.95 -16.02
C LEU A 264 6.30 -17.02 -15.93
N VAL A 265 6.44 -15.92 -15.19
CA VAL A 265 5.35 -14.98 -14.95
C VAL A 265 5.72 -13.60 -15.44
N THR A 266 4.85 -13.02 -16.27
CA THR A 266 4.93 -11.63 -16.71
C THR A 266 3.82 -10.83 -16.04
N VAL A 267 4.18 -9.75 -15.35
CA VAL A 267 3.23 -8.77 -14.81
C VAL A 267 3.29 -7.51 -15.64
N SER A 268 2.19 -7.15 -16.30
CA SER A 268 2.11 -6.04 -17.25
C SER A 268 1.41 -4.81 -16.65
N GLY A 269 1.71 -3.64 -17.21
CA GLY A 269 1.04 -2.38 -16.90
C GLY A 269 1.33 -1.84 -15.50
N ILE A 270 2.44 -2.26 -14.86
CA ILE A 270 2.82 -1.80 -13.53
C ILE A 270 3.57 -0.46 -13.57
N GLN A 271 3.49 0.31 -12.50
CA GLN A 271 4.30 1.50 -12.33
C GLN A 271 5.79 1.14 -12.18
N LEU A 272 6.65 1.81 -12.95
CA LEU A 272 8.10 1.60 -12.94
C LEU A 272 8.88 2.68 -12.18
N GLY A 273 8.25 3.41 -11.27
CA GLY A 273 8.93 4.41 -10.42
C GLY A 273 10.03 3.76 -9.58
N ILE A 274 11.24 4.31 -9.64
CA ILE A 274 12.43 3.76 -8.96
C ILE A 274 12.21 3.55 -7.45
N GLU A 275 11.42 4.41 -6.83
CA GLU A 275 11.09 4.36 -5.38
C GLU A 275 10.10 3.21 -5.05
N ARG A 276 9.62 2.47 -6.06
CA ARG A 276 8.68 1.35 -5.93
C ARG A 276 9.26 0.00 -6.33
N LEU A 277 10.41 -0.01 -7.02
CA LEU A 277 11.01 -1.20 -7.62
C LEU A 277 12.21 -1.75 -6.85
N GLY A 278 12.45 -1.26 -5.63
CA GLY A 278 13.58 -1.71 -4.80
C GLY A 278 13.63 -3.23 -4.61
N PHE A 279 12.46 -3.86 -4.50
CA PHE A 279 12.36 -5.32 -4.39
C PHE A 279 12.97 -6.07 -5.59
N LEU A 280 12.92 -5.50 -6.80
CA LEU A 280 13.58 -6.09 -7.99
C LEU A 280 15.10 -6.07 -7.85
N GLY A 281 15.65 -4.96 -7.32
CA GLY A 281 17.07 -4.86 -7.01
C GLY A 281 17.53 -5.91 -6.01
N VAL A 282 16.74 -6.11 -4.94
CA VAL A 282 16.97 -7.16 -3.95
C VAL A 282 16.92 -8.55 -4.58
N LEU A 283 15.87 -8.87 -5.34
CA LEU A 283 15.75 -10.18 -6.00
C LEU A 283 16.89 -10.45 -6.99
N ARG A 284 17.29 -9.46 -7.80
CA ARG A 284 18.45 -9.60 -8.72
C ARG A 284 19.74 -9.87 -7.95
N ARG A 285 19.95 -9.20 -6.84
CA ARG A 285 21.10 -9.42 -5.95
C ARG A 285 21.06 -10.81 -5.28
N MET A 286 19.86 -11.35 -5.06
CA MET A 286 19.66 -12.75 -4.64
C MET A 286 19.88 -13.76 -5.79
N GLY A 287 20.11 -13.32 -7.02
CA GLY A 287 20.32 -14.19 -8.18
C GLY A 287 19.11 -14.38 -9.09
N ALA A 288 18.02 -13.65 -8.86
CA ALA A 288 16.82 -13.77 -9.68
C ALA A 288 17.04 -13.31 -11.13
N THR A 289 16.53 -14.09 -12.08
CA THR A 289 16.46 -13.72 -13.50
C THR A 289 15.17 -12.96 -13.74
N ILE A 290 15.30 -11.64 -13.94
CA ILE A 290 14.18 -10.71 -14.09
C ILE A 290 14.45 -9.79 -15.27
N GLU A 291 13.54 -9.80 -16.24
CA GLU A 291 13.51 -8.88 -17.37
C GLU A 291 12.48 -7.77 -17.09
N MET A 292 12.75 -6.58 -17.61
CA MET A 292 11.87 -5.44 -17.48
C MET A 292 11.78 -4.73 -18.81
N GLU A 293 10.55 -4.46 -19.28
CA GLU A 293 10.27 -3.73 -20.50
C GLU A 293 9.45 -2.49 -20.17
N GLU A 294 9.92 -1.33 -20.61
CA GLU A 294 9.20 -0.08 -20.47
C GLU A 294 8.13 0.07 -21.56
N ALA A 295 6.93 0.49 -21.17
CA ALA A 295 5.82 0.79 -22.07
C ALA A 295 5.25 2.17 -21.72
N GLY A 296 5.85 3.24 -22.25
CA GLY A 296 5.51 4.63 -21.91
C GLY A 296 6.37 5.22 -20.79
N SER A 297 5.99 6.40 -20.28
CA SER A 297 6.88 7.22 -19.45
C SER A 297 7.09 6.71 -18.02
N GLN A 298 6.23 5.86 -17.49
CA GLN A 298 6.32 5.37 -16.11
C GLN A 298 5.68 3.99 -15.91
N THR A 299 5.34 3.27 -16.96
CA THR A 299 4.71 1.95 -16.88
C THR A 299 5.45 0.93 -17.73
N GLY A 300 5.30 -0.33 -17.39
CA GLY A 300 5.90 -1.40 -18.16
C GLY A 300 5.53 -2.78 -17.67
N SER A 301 6.32 -3.77 -18.05
CA SER A 301 6.16 -5.15 -17.65
C SER A 301 7.42 -5.68 -16.96
N VAL A 302 7.22 -6.64 -16.07
CA VAL A 302 8.29 -7.38 -15.40
C VAL A 302 8.04 -8.86 -15.61
N THR A 303 9.02 -9.55 -16.18
CA THR A 303 9.00 -11.00 -16.37
C THR A 303 10.02 -11.64 -15.45
N SER A 304 9.58 -12.65 -14.69
CA SER A 304 10.42 -13.44 -13.79
C SER A 304 10.46 -14.91 -14.20
N TYR A 305 11.62 -15.51 -14.01
CA TYR A 305 11.91 -16.90 -14.34
C TYR A 305 12.34 -17.67 -13.11
N THR A 306 11.93 -18.92 -13.00
CA THR A 306 12.38 -19.78 -11.91
C THR A 306 13.89 -19.89 -11.90
N CYS A 307 14.50 -19.64 -10.75
CA CYS A 307 15.94 -19.75 -10.55
C CYS A 307 16.28 -20.09 -9.09
N ALA A 308 17.52 -20.50 -8.86
CA ALA A 308 18.07 -20.66 -7.52
C ALA A 308 18.43 -19.30 -6.94
N LEU A 309 18.04 -19.08 -5.67
CA LEU A 309 18.33 -17.85 -4.95
C LEU A 309 19.42 -18.09 -3.89
N HIS A 310 20.07 -17.01 -3.47
CA HIS A 310 21.05 -17.01 -2.38
C HIS A 310 20.83 -15.81 -1.45
N GLY A 311 21.42 -15.92 -0.25
CA GLY A 311 21.28 -14.90 0.79
C GLY A 311 21.88 -13.55 0.41
N THR A 312 21.34 -12.49 1.02
CA THR A 312 21.82 -11.11 0.81
C THR A 312 21.51 -10.22 2.02
N VAL A 313 22.04 -9.01 2.01
CA VAL A 313 21.62 -7.96 2.96
C VAL A 313 20.67 -7.01 2.25
N VAL A 314 19.59 -6.65 2.94
CA VAL A 314 18.55 -5.72 2.48
C VAL A 314 18.45 -4.58 3.48
N GLU A 315 18.71 -3.37 3.03
CA GLU A 315 18.53 -2.17 3.85
C GLU A 315 17.08 -1.66 3.72
N ALA A 316 16.47 -1.20 4.80
CA ALA A 316 15.10 -0.66 4.78
C ALA A 316 14.91 0.45 3.74
N ALA A 317 15.95 1.27 3.51
CA ALA A 317 15.94 2.33 2.52
C ALA A 317 15.79 1.84 1.06
N GLU A 318 16.11 0.57 0.78
CA GLU A 318 15.92 -0.04 -0.54
C GLU A 318 14.43 -0.36 -0.80
N ILE A 319 13.66 -0.57 0.26
CA ILE A 319 12.22 -0.87 0.22
C ILE A 319 11.47 0.14 1.10
N PRO A 320 11.32 1.40 0.69
CA PRO A 320 10.85 2.47 1.58
C PRO A 320 9.45 2.26 2.17
N SER A 321 8.61 1.41 1.56
CA SER A 321 7.30 1.06 2.11
C SER A 321 7.36 -0.10 3.11
N LEU A 322 8.41 -0.93 3.06
CA LEU A 322 8.57 -2.21 3.74
C LEU A 322 7.46 -3.23 3.42
N ASP A 323 6.59 -2.90 2.50
CA ASP A 323 5.40 -3.69 2.16
C ASP A 323 5.77 -5.00 1.45
N GLU A 324 6.93 -5.05 0.81
CA GLU A 324 7.44 -6.21 0.06
C GLU A 324 8.29 -7.16 0.95
N VAL A 325 8.62 -6.76 2.20
CA VAL A 325 9.45 -7.58 3.10
C VAL A 325 8.85 -8.97 3.36
N PRO A 326 7.54 -9.16 3.62
CA PRO A 326 6.99 -10.49 3.82
C PRO A 326 7.20 -11.43 2.64
N ILE A 327 6.99 -10.96 1.42
CA ILE A 327 7.16 -11.80 0.23
C ILE A 327 8.64 -12.03 -0.13
N LEU A 328 9.51 -11.04 0.13
CA LEU A 328 10.96 -11.22 -0.02
C LEU A 328 11.54 -12.19 1.01
N ALA A 329 10.99 -12.23 2.22
CA ALA A 329 11.36 -13.22 3.22
C ALA A 329 10.98 -14.65 2.78
N VAL A 330 9.85 -14.81 2.08
CA VAL A 330 9.48 -16.09 1.45
C VAL A 330 10.50 -16.46 0.36
N ALA A 331 10.92 -15.50 -0.48
CA ALA A 331 11.98 -15.75 -1.46
C ALA A 331 13.30 -16.16 -0.78
N ALA A 332 13.68 -15.48 0.29
CA ALA A 332 14.88 -15.80 1.07
C ALA A 332 14.82 -17.22 1.66
N ALA A 333 13.66 -17.65 2.13
CA ALA A 333 13.46 -18.98 2.70
C ALA A 333 13.70 -20.13 1.70
N THR A 334 13.49 -19.87 0.39
CA THR A 334 13.77 -20.85 -0.68
C THR A 334 15.23 -20.83 -1.15
N GLY A 335 15.98 -19.78 -0.81
CA GLY A 335 17.35 -19.58 -1.23
C GLY A 335 18.36 -20.42 -0.41
N LEU A 336 19.64 -20.21 -0.69
CA LEU A 336 20.76 -20.79 0.08
C LEU A 336 21.52 -19.67 0.80
N GLY A 337 21.68 -19.80 2.13
CA GLY A 337 22.41 -18.86 2.98
C GLY A 337 21.52 -17.81 3.62
N THR A 338 22.15 -16.88 4.35
CA THR A 338 21.49 -15.90 5.21
C THR A 338 21.01 -14.68 4.43
N THR A 339 19.75 -14.29 4.60
CA THR A 339 19.25 -12.96 4.22
C THR A 339 18.94 -12.16 5.47
N ARG A 340 19.51 -10.94 5.58
CA ARG A 340 19.27 -10.03 6.69
C ARG A 340 18.58 -8.76 6.20
N PHE A 341 17.35 -8.52 6.66
CA PHE A 341 16.62 -7.28 6.47
C PHE A 341 16.90 -6.36 7.65
N ARG A 342 17.57 -5.23 7.40
CA ARG A 342 18.01 -4.29 8.44
C ARG A 342 17.03 -3.15 8.63
N ASP A 343 16.88 -2.71 9.88
CA ASP A 343 16.10 -1.53 10.27
C ASP A 343 14.64 -1.58 9.80
N VAL A 344 14.02 -2.78 9.80
CA VAL A 344 12.63 -2.99 9.38
C VAL A 344 11.61 -2.91 10.52
N GLY A 345 11.95 -2.26 11.63
CA GLY A 345 11.13 -2.16 12.85
C GLY A 345 9.75 -1.52 12.63
N GLU A 346 9.58 -0.65 11.63
CA GLU A 346 8.27 -0.09 11.25
C GLU A 346 7.24 -1.16 10.84
N LEU A 347 7.67 -2.37 10.53
CA LEU A 347 6.76 -3.49 10.27
C LEU A 347 5.88 -3.85 11.47
N ARG A 348 6.30 -3.51 12.70
CA ARG A 348 5.54 -3.81 13.94
C ARG A 348 4.24 -3.04 14.06
N VAL A 349 4.14 -1.87 13.41
CA VAL A 349 3.00 -0.94 13.52
C VAL A 349 2.19 -0.83 12.22
N LYS A 350 2.27 -1.88 11.38
CA LYS A 350 1.46 -2.00 10.15
C LYS A 350 0.06 -2.58 10.48
N GLU A 351 -0.57 -3.26 9.53
CA GLU A 351 -1.87 -3.92 9.70
C GLU A 351 -1.87 -4.99 10.80
N SER A 352 -0.73 -5.62 10.98
CA SER A 352 -0.35 -6.52 12.07
C SER A 352 1.10 -6.24 12.48
N ASP A 353 1.60 -6.90 13.53
CA ASP A 353 3.06 -6.97 13.73
C ASP A 353 3.67 -7.85 12.61
N ARG A 354 3.90 -7.22 11.44
CA ARG A 354 4.46 -7.91 10.27
C ARG A 354 5.86 -8.44 10.51
N LEU A 355 6.65 -7.82 11.38
CA LEU A 355 8.01 -8.26 11.66
C LEU A 355 7.99 -9.64 12.34
N ALA A 356 7.26 -9.76 13.44
CA ALA A 356 7.07 -11.04 14.12
C ALA A 356 6.31 -12.04 13.23
N GLY A 357 5.23 -11.60 12.56
CA GLY A 357 4.41 -12.43 11.68
C GLY A 357 5.20 -13.01 10.50
N THR A 358 6.11 -12.24 9.90
CA THR A 358 6.95 -12.71 8.78
C THR A 358 7.92 -13.79 9.25
N ALA A 359 8.56 -13.61 10.42
CA ALA A 359 9.42 -14.64 10.98
C ALA A 359 8.65 -15.92 11.32
N GLU A 360 7.42 -15.81 11.87
CA GLU A 360 6.54 -16.95 12.14
C GLU A 360 6.11 -17.66 10.85
N LEU A 361 5.74 -16.90 9.81
CA LEU A 361 5.37 -17.43 8.50
C LEU A 361 6.51 -18.26 7.91
N VAL A 362 7.72 -17.70 7.84
CA VAL A 362 8.91 -18.40 7.32
C VAL A 362 9.17 -19.69 8.10
N ARG A 363 9.11 -19.65 9.42
CA ARG A 363 9.30 -20.84 10.29
C ARG A 363 8.23 -21.90 10.07
N ALA A 364 6.98 -21.49 9.88
CA ALA A 364 5.89 -22.42 9.62
C ALA A 364 6.10 -23.22 8.31
N PHE A 365 6.70 -22.59 7.29
CA PHE A 365 7.07 -23.27 6.04
C PHE A 365 8.40 -24.07 6.13
N GLY A 366 9.04 -24.12 7.30
CA GLY A 366 10.18 -25.01 7.60
C GLY A 366 11.56 -24.40 7.39
N ALA A 367 11.68 -23.11 7.11
CA ALA A 367 12.94 -22.40 7.13
C ALA A 367 13.18 -21.75 8.51
N GLU A 368 14.43 -21.37 8.81
CA GLU A 368 14.76 -20.68 10.04
C GLU A 368 14.63 -19.16 9.85
N ALA A 369 14.05 -18.50 10.84
CA ALA A 369 13.96 -17.04 10.88
C ALA A 369 14.03 -16.54 12.32
N THR A 370 14.76 -15.43 12.52
CA THR A 370 14.89 -14.76 13.83
C THR A 370 14.70 -13.27 13.69
N VAL A 371 14.28 -12.64 14.78
CA VAL A 371 14.19 -11.17 14.88
C VAL A 371 15.20 -10.72 15.92
N GLU A 372 16.13 -9.86 15.52
CA GLU A 372 17.16 -9.27 16.38
C GLU A 372 17.00 -7.75 16.40
N GLY A 373 16.44 -7.22 17.49
CA GLY A 373 16.07 -5.79 17.51
C GLY A 373 15.04 -5.46 16.42
N ASP A 374 15.41 -4.63 15.49
CA ASP A 374 14.59 -4.25 14.33
C ASP A 374 14.98 -4.97 13.03
N ASP A 375 15.87 -5.95 13.11
CA ASP A 375 16.27 -6.75 11.96
C ASP A 375 15.50 -8.07 11.89
N LEU A 376 15.18 -8.50 10.65
CA LEU A 376 14.70 -9.85 10.35
C LEU A 376 15.81 -10.63 9.66
N ILE A 377 16.12 -11.82 10.17
CA ILE A 377 17.14 -12.72 9.63
C ILE A 377 16.44 -13.99 9.18
N VAL A 378 16.66 -14.40 7.93
CA VAL A 378 16.12 -15.62 7.33
C VAL A 378 17.27 -16.49 6.85
N GLU A 379 17.30 -17.74 7.31
CA GLU A 379 18.30 -18.75 6.90
C GLU A 379 17.66 -19.67 5.86
N GLY A 380 18.01 -19.46 4.61
CA GLY A 380 17.60 -20.34 3.52
C GLY A 380 18.54 -21.54 3.41
N SER A 381 17.98 -22.74 3.40
CA SER A 381 18.75 -24.01 3.32
C SER A 381 18.80 -24.58 1.89
N GLY A 382 18.13 -23.94 0.92
CA GLY A 382 17.96 -24.50 -0.43
C GLY A 382 17.06 -25.74 -0.47
N THR A 383 16.42 -26.10 0.65
CA THR A 383 15.45 -27.19 0.68
C THR A 383 14.05 -26.71 0.34
N PRO A 384 13.19 -27.57 -0.26
CA PRO A 384 11.81 -27.19 -0.54
C PRO A 384 11.03 -26.80 0.72
N LEU A 385 10.20 -25.78 0.61
CA LEU A 385 9.27 -25.40 1.68
C LEU A 385 8.28 -26.53 1.96
N ARG A 386 7.71 -26.51 3.17
CA ARG A 386 6.71 -27.49 3.63
C ARG A 386 5.35 -26.79 3.77
N PRO A 387 4.24 -27.42 3.37
CA PRO A 387 2.91 -26.85 3.57
C PRO A 387 2.63 -26.54 5.03
N ALA A 388 1.93 -25.44 5.28
CA ALA A 388 1.69 -24.90 6.61
C ALA A 388 0.22 -24.52 6.84
N ARG A 389 -0.13 -24.30 8.10
CA ARG A 389 -1.37 -23.61 8.49
C ARG A 389 -1.00 -22.22 8.95
N ILE A 390 -1.54 -21.22 8.28
CA ILE A 390 -1.22 -19.81 8.53
C ILE A 390 -2.52 -19.08 8.90
N ASP A 391 -2.44 -18.28 9.96
CA ASP A 391 -3.46 -17.29 10.27
C ASP A 391 -2.97 -15.93 9.73
N ALA A 392 -3.75 -15.32 8.83
CA ALA A 392 -3.43 -14.02 8.24
C ALA A 392 -3.51 -12.86 9.25
N ARG A 393 -4.20 -13.04 10.38
CA ARG A 393 -4.35 -12.02 11.44
C ARG A 393 -4.83 -10.67 10.92
N GLY A 394 -5.76 -10.67 9.96
CA GLY A 394 -6.27 -9.45 9.35
C GLY A 394 -5.29 -8.74 8.40
N ASP A 395 -4.17 -9.37 8.05
CA ASP A 395 -3.16 -8.77 7.17
C ASP A 395 -3.11 -9.47 5.80
N HIS A 396 -3.56 -8.75 4.77
CA HIS A 396 -3.62 -9.24 3.40
C HIS A 396 -2.26 -9.64 2.82
N ARG A 397 -1.16 -8.98 3.25
CA ARG A 397 0.18 -9.31 2.76
C ARG A 397 0.69 -10.62 3.34
N MET A 398 0.35 -10.90 4.60
CA MET A 398 0.65 -12.19 5.22
C MET A 398 -0.12 -13.33 4.53
N ALA A 399 -1.41 -13.11 4.23
CA ALA A 399 -2.23 -14.08 3.50
C ALA A 399 -1.67 -14.38 2.09
N MET A 400 -1.36 -13.34 1.31
CA MET A 400 -0.83 -13.48 -0.04
C MET A 400 0.58 -14.09 -0.05
N ALA A 401 1.46 -13.72 0.89
CA ALA A 401 2.77 -14.32 1.04
C ALA A 401 2.69 -15.81 1.38
N ALA A 402 1.76 -16.20 2.25
CA ALA A 402 1.49 -17.60 2.57
C ALA A 402 1.00 -18.40 1.34
N ALA A 403 0.16 -17.79 0.49
CA ALA A 403 -0.32 -18.43 -0.74
C ALA A 403 0.82 -18.67 -1.74
N VAL A 404 1.71 -17.69 -1.93
CA VAL A 404 2.89 -17.84 -2.79
C VAL A 404 3.85 -18.91 -2.22
N ALA A 405 4.12 -18.89 -0.92
CA ALA A 405 4.94 -19.91 -0.25
C ALA A 405 4.33 -21.31 -0.41
N GLY A 406 3.00 -21.43 -0.24
CA GLY A 406 2.27 -22.68 -0.46
C GLY A 406 2.37 -23.21 -1.90
N SER A 407 2.37 -22.31 -2.88
CA SER A 407 2.54 -22.68 -4.29
C SER A 407 3.94 -23.22 -4.60
N ALA A 408 4.96 -22.80 -3.86
CA ALA A 408 6.33 -23.28 -4.01
C ALA A 408 6.60 -24.63 -3.30
N CYS A 409 5.65 -25.15 -2.52
CA CYS A 409 5.77 -26.46 -1.88
C CYS A 409 5.65 -27.59 -2.91
N PRO A 410 6.32 -28.75 -2.69
CA PRO A 410 6.12 -29.93 -3.56
C PRO A 410 4.68 -30.45 -3.55
N ALA A 411 4.18 -30.89 -4.71
CA ALA A 411 2.81 -31.41 -4.84
C ALA A 411 2.51 -32.59 -3.90
N SER A 412 3.53 -33.39 -3.60
CA SER A 412 3.42 -34.58 -2.73
C SER A 412 3.40 -34.24 -1.23
N ALA A 413 3.70 -33.00 -0.86
CA ALA A 413 3.85 -32.60 0.55
C ALA A 413 2.50 -32.25 1.23
N GLY A 414 1.41 -32.08 0.45
CA GLY A 414 0.10 -31.72 0.96
C GLY A 414 -0.32 -30.30 0.58
N GLU A 415 -1.17 -29.69 1.40
CA GLU A 415 -1.79 -28.40 1.12
C GLU A 415 -1.50 -27.38 2.24
N THR A 416 -1.29 -26.14 1.86
CA THR A 416 -1.24 -25.00 2.77
C THR A 416 -2.64 -24.48 3.03
N THR A 417 -2.97 -24.27 4.29
CA THR A 417 -4.28 -23.72 4.72
C THR A 417 -4.06 -22.33 5.30
N ILE A 418 -4.81 -21.33 4.80
CA ILE A 418 -4.70 -19.93 5.22
C ILE A 418 -6.07 -19.51 5.77
N THR A 419 -6.14 -19.16 7.05
CA THR A 419 -7.32 -18.61 7.71
C THR A 419 -7.28 -17.08 7.68
N GLY A 420 -8.45 -16.41 7.73
CA GLY A 420 -8.55 -14.97 7.59
C GLY A 420 -8.28 -14.48 6.16
N TRP A 421 -8.60 -15.31 5.15
CA TRP A 421 -8.34 -15.00 3.74
C TRP A 421 -9.09 -13.77 3.23
N GLY A 422 -10.29 -13.45 3.76
CA GLY A 422 -11.08 -12.29 3.36
C GLY A 422 -10.34 -10.96 3.47
N THR A 423 -9.31 -10.90 4.31
CA THR A 423 -8.44 -9.72 4.39
C THR A 423 -7.77 -9.36 3.06
N VAL A 424 -7.62 -10.32 2.13
CA VAL A 424 -7.05 -10.09 0.79
C VAL A 424 -7.89 -9.09 -0.02
N ALA A 425 -9.20 -9.04 0.23
CA ALA A 425 -10.12 -8.10 -0.40
C ALA A 425 -9.78 -6.62 -0.12
N THR A 426 -9.03 -6.32 0.93
CA THR A 426 -8.60 -4.95 1.24
C THR A 426 -7.74 -4.33 0.14
N SER A 427 -7.00 -5.16 -0.63
CA SER A 427 -6.10 -4.67 -1.68
C SER A 427 -6.11 -5.47 -2.98
N TYR A 428 -6.44 -6.78 -2.96
CA TYR A 428 -6.41 -7.64 -4.14
C TYR A 428 -7.51 -8.72 -4.12
N PRO A 429 -8.77 -8.37 -4.26
CA PRO A 429 -9.89 -9.33 -4.13
C PRO A 429 -9.80 -10.53 -5.09
N GLY A 430 -9.17 -10.37 -6.28
CA GLY A 430 -9.00 -11.44 -7.29
C GLY A 430 -7.72 -12.27 -7.17
N PHE A 431 -6.98 -12.23 -6.06
CA PHE A 431 -5.67 -12.90 -5.94
C PHE A 431 -5.75 -14.42 -6.14
N ALA A 432 -6.74 -15.09 -5.52
CA ALA A 432 -6.91 -16.53 -5.66
C ALA A 432 -7.22 -16.94 -7.10
N ASP A 433 -8.06 -16.18 -7.79
CA ASP A 433 -8.40 -16.42 -9.20
C ASP A 433 -7.17 -16.24 -10.11
N THR A 434 -6.37 -15.22 -9.85
CA THR A 434 -5.11 -14.98 -10.57
C THR A 434 -4.13 -16.14 -10.35
N LEU A 435 -4.01 -16.64 -9.12
CA LEU A 435 -3.18 -17.81 -8.81
C LEU A 435 -3.65 -19.05 -9.56
N ALA A 436 -4.94 -19.32 -9.53
CA ALA A 436 -5.55 -20.46 -10.24
C ALA A 436 -5.36 -20.33 -11.77
N HIS A 437 -5.50 -19.13 -12.33
CA HIS A 437 -5.25 -18.85 -13.73
C HIS A 437 -3.82 -19.19 -14.14
N LEU A 438 -2.81 -18.68 -13.43
CA LEU A 438 -1.39 -18.94 -13.70
C LEU A 438 -1.04 -20.43 -13.54
N ALA A 439 -1.60 -21.12 -12.53
CA ALA A 439 -1.39 -22.55 -12.30
C ALA A 439 -2.05 -23.44 -13.37
N SER A 440 -3.07 -22.94 -14.07
CA SER A 440 -3.73 -23.68 -15.16
C SER A 440 -2.92 -23.71 -16.46
N GLY A 441 -1.89 -22.88 -16.60
CA GLY A 441 -1.09 -22.75 -17.81
C GLY A 441 -1.87 -22.32 -19.07
N ARG A 442 -3.10 -21.81 -18.88
CA ARG A 442 -3.90 -21.29 -20.00
C ARG A 442 -3.33 -19.95 -20.44
N ARG A 443 -2.94 -19.88 -21.72
CA ARG A 443 -2.46 -18.65 -22.39
C ARG A 443 -3.60 -17.73 -22.77
#